data_dd86892a6961754567b568524f05ce6c
#
_entry.id   dd86892a6961754567b568524f05ce6c
#
_cell.length_a   1.000
_cell.length_b   1.000
_cell.length_c   1.000
_cell.angle_alpha   90.00
_cell.angle_beta   90.00
_cell.angle_gamma   90.00
#
_symmetry.space_group_name_H-M   'P 1'
#
loop_
_entity.id
_entity.type
_entity.pdbx_description
1 polymer ?
#
loop_
_entity_poly.entity_id
_entity_poly.type
_entity_poly.pdbx_seq_one_letter_code
_entity_poly.pdbx_strand_id
1 'polypeptide(L)'
;MGSRRKHPLLTLLLLALLPALMTGACSRPAGASRFLSAEQARNEGGVYRFDVQFDDTTALYALELAARVVASQLPDETLSLNIRIVDPAGNYSIERLNLPLTEGPGIRLSHGSGTMVDGSWSWRDFPASGGTWRFLIQPANPALAPALLGLGFSYTRKETRNDGKR
;
A
#
# COMPACT_ATOMS: atom_id res chain seq x y z
N MET A 1 -4.71 -30.86 -61.70
CA MET A 1 -3.65 -30.83 -60.67
C MET A 1 -3.40 -29.36 -60.34
N GLY A 2 -3.99 -28.86 -59.24
CA GLY A 2 -3.89 -27.45 -58.83
C GLY A 2 -2.78 -27.27 -57.82
N SER A 3 -1.75 -26.53 -58.23
CA SER A 3 -0.61 -26.14 -57.36
C SER A 3 -1.05 -25.16 -56.28
N ARG A 4 -1.13 -25.59 -55.01
CA ARG A 4 -1.29 -24.73 -53.87
C ARG A 4 0.00 -23.94 -53.63
N ARG A 5 0.09 -22.72 -54.13
CA ARG A 5 1.15 -21.78 -53.74
C ARG A 5 0.96 -21.44 -52.27
N LYS A 6 1.77 -22.04 -51.41
CA LYS A 6 1.90 -21.68 -50.02
C LYS A 6 2.52 -20.30 -49.95
N HIS A 7 1.85 -19.36 -49.29
CA HIS A 7 2.33 -17.98 -49.09
C HIS A 7 3.31 -17.93 -47.89
N PRO A 8 4.60 -18.23 -48.07
CA PRO A 8 5.56 -18.22 -46.95
C PRO A 8 5.78 -16.84 -46.37
N LEU A 9 5.54 -15.77 -47.17
CA LEU A 9 5.65 -14.38 -46.73
C LEU A 9 4.61 -14.00 -45.67
N LEU A 10 3.39 -14.52 -45.77
CA LEU A 10 2.32 -14.24 -44.81
C LEU A 10 2.60 -14.87 -43.45
N THR A 11 3.14 -16.12 -43.47
CA THR A 11 3.53 -16.83 -42.25
C THR A 11 4.71 -16.16 -41.54
N LEU A 12 5.68 -15.65 -42.30
CA LEU A 12 6.84 -14.95 -41.76
C LEU A 12 6.43 -13.59 -41.13
N LEU A 13 5.49 -12.90 -41.77
CA LEU A 13 4.95 -11.64 -41.28
C LEU A 13 4.16 -11.84 -39.96
N LEU A 14 3.38 -12.93 -39.87
CA LEU A 14 2.63 -13.28 -38.67
C LEU A 14 3.57 -13.66 -37.50
N LEU A 15 4.66 -14.35 -37.79
CA LEU A 15 5.66 -14.78 -36.80
C LEU A 15 6.47 -13.59 -36.27
N ALA A 16 6.68 -12.55 -37.07
CA ALA A 16 7.39 -11.34 -36.67
C ALA A 16 6.50 -10.36 -35.85
N LEU A 17 5.17 -10.46 -35.98
CA LEU A 17 4.23 -9.63 -35.24
C LEU A 17 4.01 -10.11 -33.78
N LEU A 18 4.22 -11.40 -33.52
CA LEU A 18 4.00 -12.01 -32.19
C LEU A 18 4.89 -11.41 -31.07
N PRO A 19 6.21 -11.21 -31.26
CA PRO A 19 7.04 -10.60 -30.21
C PRO A 19 6.78 -9.12 -29.98
N ALA A 20 6.25 -8.38 -30.98
CA ALA A 20 5.91 -6.96 -30.82
C ALA A 20 4.69 -6.73 -29.90
N LEU A 21 3.80 -7.72 -29.78
CA LEU A 21 2.63 -7.67 -28.87
C LEU A 21 2.96 -8.02 -27.43
N MET A 22 4.12 -8.64 -27.17
CA MET A 22 4.55 -9.02 -25.80
C MET A 22 5.34 -7.92 -25.08
N THR A 23 5.71 -6.82 -25.74
CA THR A 23 6.38 -5.68 -25.09
C THR A 23 5.41 -4.70 -24.45
N GLY A 24 4.10 -5.02 -24.44
CA GLY A 24 3.04 -4.23 -23.84
C GLY A 24 3.02 -4.38 -22.33
N ALA A 25 3.46 -3.33 -21.66
CA ALA A 25 3.03 -2.92 -20.34
C ALA A 25 3.42 -3.82 -19.15
N CYS A 26 4.69 -3.90 -18.84
CA CYS A 26 5.08 -3.82 -17.44
C CYS A 26 4.93 -2.35 -17.00
N SER A 27 3.70 -1.85 -16.92
CA SER A 27 3.43 -0.62 -16.17
C SER A 27 3.77 -0.94 -14.71
N ARG A 28 4.80 -0.28 -14.16
CA ARG A 28 5.11 -0.34 -12.72
C ARG A 28 3.80 -0.06 -11.97
N PRO A 29 3.46 -0.86 -10.95
CA PRO A 29 2.24 -0.63 -10.23
C PRO A 29 2.26 0.80 -9.69
N ALA A 30 1.20 1.55 -9.95
CA ALA A 30 1.02 2.93 -9.47
C ALA A 30 0.95 3.00 -7.93
N GLY A 31 1.03 1.87 -7.26
CA GLY A 31 1.01 1.70 -5.82
C GLY A 31 1.24 0.26 -5.40
N ALA A 32 1.38 0.03 -4.11
CA ALA A 32 1.45 -1.29 -3.51
C ALA A 32 0.70 -1.33 -2.18
N SER A 33 0.30 -2.54 -1.79
CA SER A 33 -0.34 -2.80 -0.51
C SER A 33 0.30 -4.04 0.12
N ARG A 34 0.55 -3.98 1.43
CA ARG A 34 1.06 -5.10 2.22
C ARG A 34 0.31 -5.15 3.54
N PHE A 35 -0.05 -6.36 3.97
CA PHE A 35 -0.67 -6.62 5.27
C PHE A 35 0.23 -7.56 6.08
N LEU A 36 0.45 -7.22 7.35
CA LEU A 36 1.22 -8.01 8.32
C LEU A 36 0.30 -8.45 9.45
N SER A 37 0.35 -9.73 9.82
CA SER A 37 -0.36 -10.24 10.97
C SER A 37 0.31 -9.84 12.29
N ALA A 38 -0.43 -9.91 13.39
CA ALA A 38 0.13 -9.69 14.73
C ALA A 38 1.24 -10.71 15.08
N GLU A 39 1.19 -11.91 14.52
CA GLU A 39 2.24 -12.91 14.70
C GLU A 39 3.54 -12.48 14.03
N GLN A 40 3.47 -11.98 12.80
CA GLN A 40 4.63 -11.45 12.09
C GLN A 40 5.26 -10.26 12.85
N ALA A 41 4.44 -9.35 13.38
CA ALA A 41 4.93 -8.24 14.18
C ALA A 41 5.57 -8.70 15.49
N ARG A 42 5.02 -9.72 16.16
CA ARG A 42 5.63 -10.29 17.40
C ARG A 42 7.04 -10.82 17.17
N ASN A 43 7.29 -11.43 16.02
CA ASN A 43 8.62 -11.92 15.64
C ASN A 43 9.62 -10.77 15.43
N GLU A 44 9.13 -9.55 15.21
CA GLU A 44 9.92 -8.31 15.08
C GLU A 44 9.80 -7.40 16.33
N GLY A 45 9.58 -7.95 17.50
CA GLY A 45 9.49 -7.19 18.75
C GLY A 45 8.21 -6.37 18.90
N GLY A 46 7.12 -6.74 18.23
CA GLY A 46 5.83 -6.05 18.29
C GLY A 46 5.71 -4.86 17.34
N VAL A 47 6.65 -4.71 16.40
CA VAL A 47 6.68 -3.63 15.41
C VAL A 47 6.24 -4.14 14.05
N TYR A 48 5.28 -3.45 13.44
CA TYR A 48 4.90 -3.66 12.04
C TYR A 48 5.83 -2.85 11.14
N ARG A 49 6.68 -3.53 10.39
CA ARG A 49 7.68 -2.90 9.54
C ARG A 49 7.29 -2.97 8.07
N PHE A 50 7.23 -1.80 7.44
CA PHE A 50 6.99 -1.65 6.01
C PHE A 50 8.16 -0.90 5.37
N ASP A 51 8.91 -1.60 4.52
CA ASP A 51 9.94 -1.00 3.68
C ASP A 51 9.31 -0.70 2.31
N VAL A 52 9.34 0.56 1.89
CA VAL A 52 8.67 1.06 0.68
C VAL A 52 9.69 1.74 -0.20
N GLN A 53 9.81 1.27 -1.44
CA GLN A 53 10.65 1.89 -2.46
C GLN A 53 9.83 2.93 -3.22
N PHE A 54 10.23 4.21 -3.13
CA PHE A 54 9.69 5.26 -3.98
C PHE A 54 10.71 5.59 -5.08
N ASP A 55 10.29 5.44 -6.33
CA ASP A 55 11.16 5.66 -7.49
C ASP A 55 11.03 7.08 -8.06
N ASP A 56 9.86 7.73 -7.88
CA ASP A 56 9.59 9.05 -8.42
C ASP A 56 9.64 10.12 -7.32
N THR A 57 10.66 10.98 -7.41
CA THR A 57 10.91 12.05 -6.44
C THR A 57 10.02 13.27 -6.62
N THR A 58 9.26 13.33 -7.72
CA THR A 58 8.37 14.45 -8.04
C THR A 58 6.91 14.15 -7.78
N ALA A 59 6.58 12.88 -7.52
CA ALA A 59 5.22 12.45 -7.27
C ALA A 59 4.81 12.64 -5.81
N LEU A 60 3.53 12.90 -5.61
CA LEU A 60 2.86 12.72 -4.33
C LEU A 60 2.27 11.32 -4.26
N TYR A 61 2.36 10.72 -3.10
CA TYR A 61 1.78 9.41 -2.81
C TYR A 61 0.68 9.53 -1.76
N ALA A 62 -0.53 9.06 -2.07
CA ALA A 62 -1.56 8.89 -1.07
C ALA A 62 -1.22 7.67 -0.21
N LEU A 63 -1.07 7.86 1.09
CA LEU A 63 -0.83 6.79 2.05
C LEU A 63 -2.15 6.39 2.71
N GLU A 64 -2.34 5.08 2.87
CA GLU A 64 -3.49 4.50 3.56
C GLU A 64 -3.02 3.45 4.56
N LEU A 65 -3.63 3.42 5.73
CA LEU A 65 -3.47 2.36 6.73
C LEU A 65 -4.73 1.50 6.75
N ALA A 66 -4.54 0.21 6.94
CA ALA A 66 -5.62 -0.73 7.20
C ALA A 66 -5.30 -1.50 8.49
N ALA A 67 -6.31 -1.86 9.27
CA ALA A 67 -6.11 -2.69 10.44
C ALA A 67 -7.28 -3.65 10.64
N ARG A 68 -6.96 -4.83 11.16
CA ARG A 68 -7.94 -5.76 11.74
C ARG A 68 -7.81 -5.70 13.24
N VAL A 69 -8.90 -5.39 13.92
CA VAL A 69 -8.91 -5.19 15.36
C VAL A 69 -10.07 -5.91 16.04
N VAL A 70 -9.91 -6.16 17.34
CA VAL A 70 -10.99 -6.55 18.24
C VAL A 70 -11.53 -5.27 18.89
N ALA A 71 -12.62 -4.72 18.35
CA ALA A 71 -13.14 -3.40 18.73
C ALA A 71 -13.46 -3.29 20.22
N SER A 72 -14.00 -4.32 20.83
CA SER A 72 -14.35 -4.36 22.27
C SER A 72 -13.14 -4.24 23.21
N GLN A 73 -11.91 -4.37 22.71
CA GLN A 73 -10.67 -4.22 23.48
C GLN A 73 -10.01 -2.84 23.28
N LEU A 74 -10.60 -1.97 22.48
CA LEU A 74 -10.07 -0.63 22.23
C LEU A 74 -10.82 0.40 23.07
N PRO A 75 -10.12 1.28 23.82
CA PRO A 75 -10.74 2.38 24.52
C PRO A 75 -11.30 3.38 23.50
N ASP A 76 -12.51 3.88 23.78
CA ASP A 76 -13.18 4.89 22.96
C ASP A 76 -13.28 4.53 21.46
N GLU A 77 -13.34 3.21 21.15
CA GLU A 77 -13.39 2.73 19.77
C GLU A 77 -12.31 3.37 18.86
N THR A 78 -11.13 3.58 19.42
CA THR A 78 -10.03 4.24 18.70
C THR A 78 -8.75 3.43 18.79
N LEU A 79 -8.16 3.12 17.63
CA LEU A 79 -6.82 2.52 17.54
C LEU A 79 -5.77 3.64 17.49
N SER A 80 -5.00 3.78 18.56
CA SER A 80 -3.89 4.73 18.62
C SER A 80 -2.56 4.04 18.27
N LEU A 81 -1.83 4.60 17.31
CA LEU A 81 -0.55 4.09 16.80
C LEU A 81 0.55 5.13 16.94
N ASN A 82 1.77 4.69 17.23
CA ASN A 82 3.00 5.45 17.03
C ASN A 82 3.65 4.98 15.73
N ILE A 83 4.01 5.91 14.87
CA ILE A 83 4.62 5.66 13.57
C ILE A 83 5.97 6.36 13.54
N ARG A 84 7.04 5.57 13.41
CA ARG A 84 8.37 6.11 13.12
C ARG A 84 8.63 5.97 11.63
N ILE A 85 8.87 7.09 10.97
CA ILE A 85 9.17 7.18 9.55
C ILE A 85 10.66 7.44 9.41
N VAL A 86 11.35 6.57 8.69
CA VAL A 86 12.80 6.69 8.43
C VAL A 86 12.99 6.93 6.93
N ASP A 87 13.68 8.01 6.60
CA ASP A 87 14.00 8.36 5.21
C ASP A 87 15.19 7.53 4.66
N PRO A 88 15.48 7.58 3.35
CA PRO A 88 16.61 6.86 2.76
C PRO A 88 17.99 7.31 3.30
N ALA A 89 18.11 8.52 3.87
CA ALA A 89 19.33 9.01 4.47
C ALA A 89 19.50 8.57 5.95
N GLY A 90 18.46 7.91 6.52
CA GLY A 90 18.47 7.44 7.91
C GLY A 90 17.92 8.44 8.92
N ASN A 91 17.47 9.63 8.49
CA ASN A 91 16.78 10.55 9.38
C ASN A 91 15.39 10.00 9.71
N TYR A 92 14.87 10.35 10.89
CA TYR A 92 13.56 9.87 11.27
C TYR A 92 12.66 10.95 11.89
N SER A 93 11.36 10.75 11.75
CA SER A 93 10.31 11.45 12.48
C SER A 93 9.42 10.44 13.20
N ILE A 94 8.76 10.91 14.27
CA ILE A 94 7.78 10.09 15.01
C ILE A 94 6.46 10.85 15.01
N GLU A 95 5.40 10.15 14.64
CA GLU A 95 4.04 10.67 14.62
C GLU A 95 3.13 9.76 15.45
N ARG A 96 2.14 10.34 16.07
CA ARG A 96 1.04 9.62 16.70
C ARG A 96 -0.21 9.78 15.85
N LEU A 97 -0.85 8.65 15.54
CA LEU A 97 -2.06 8.62 14.75
C LEU A 97 -3.18 7.93 15.53
N ASN A 98 -4.33 8.57 15.58
CA ASN A 98 -5.53 8.01 16.18
C ASN A 98 -6.51 7.65 15.06
N LEU A 99 -6.87 6.37 14.98
CA LEU A 99 -7.72 5.79 13.96
C LEU A 99 -9.08 5.44 14.59
N PRO A 100 -10.12 6.27 14.43
CA PRO A 100 -11.43 5.97 14.98
C PRO A 100 -12.07 4.79 14.25
N LEU A 101 -12.83 3.97 14.98
CA LEU A 101 -13.66 2.89 14.44
C LEU A 101 -15.11 3.36 14.21
N THR A 102 -15.26 4.62 13.84
CA THR A 102 -16.53 5.23 13.45
C THR A 102 -16.44 5.68 11.99
N GLU A 103 -17.54 5.58 11.28
CA GLU A 103 -17.61 6.01 9.89
C GLU A 103 -17.32 7.51 9.74
N GLY A 104 -16.62 7.87 8.68
CA GLY A 104 -16.27 9.25 8.42
C GLY A 104 -15.51 9.43 7.09
N PRO A 105 -15.21 10.66 6.71
CA PRO A 105 -14.45 10.92 5.48
C PRO A 105 -13.09 10.23 5.50
N GLY A 106 -12.78 9.47 4.43
CA GLY A 106 -11.53 8.72 4.32
C GLY A 106 -11.43 7.48 5.20
N ILE A 107 -12.54 7.06 5.85
CA ILE A 107 -12.61 5.88 6.69
C ILE A 107 -13.56 4.87 6.04
N ARG A 108 -13.11 3.62 5.91
CA ARG A 108 -13.94 2.50 5.49
C ARG A 108 -13.87 1.42 6.56
N LEU A 109 -15.02 1.00 7.04
CA LEU A 109 -15.14 -0.04 8.07
C LEU A 109 -15.94 -1.20 7.52
N SER A 110 -15.53 -2.41 7.89
CA SER A 110 -16.25 -3.65 7.63
C SER A 110 -16.27 -4.48 8.92
N HIS A 111 -17.46 -4.89 9.32
CA HIS A 111 -17.64 -5.69 10.52
C HIS A 111 -17.55 -7.18 10.13
N GLY A 112 -16.58 -7.87 10.73
CA GLY A 112 -16.42 -9.31 10.62
C GLY A 112 -17.32 -10.07 11.58
N SER A 113 -17.04 -11.34 11.82
CA SER A 113 -17.75 -12.13 12.80
C SER A 113 -17.41 -11.67 14.23
N GLY A 114 -18.43 -11.49 15.06
CA GLY A 114 -18.27 -11.09 16.47
C GLY A 114 -17.84 -9.64 16.63
N THR A 115 -16.79 -9.40 17.42
CA THR A 115 -16.28 -8.06 17.75
C THR A 115 -15.12 -7.60 16.86
N MET A 116 -14.84 -8.33 15.77
CA MET A 116 -13.78 -7.97 14.83
C MET A 116 -14.25 -6.89 13.86
N VAL A 117 -13.38 -5.90 13.66
CA VAL A 117 -13.56 -4.83 12.69
C VAL A 117 -12.33 -4.74 11.79
N ASP A 118 -12.55 -4.73 10.49
CA ASP A 118 -11.56 -4.36 9.50
C ASP A 118 -11.79 -2.89 9.14
N GLY A 119 -10.79 -2.05 9.37
CA GLY A 119 -10.83 -0.64 9.04
C GLY A 119 -9.74 -0.27 8.04
N SER A 120 -10.01 0.74 7.21
CA SER A 120 -8.98 1.43 6.45
C SER A 120 -9.18 2.93 6.53
N TRP A 121 -8.07 3.65 6.61
CA TRP A 121 -8.02 5.08 6.84
C TRP A 121 -7.07 5.73 5.85
N SER A 122 -7.56 6.71 5.10
CA SER A 122 -6.68 7.60 4.35
C SER A 122 -5.84 8.39 5.34
N TRP A 123 -4.52 8.30 5.25
CA TRP A 123 -3.63 8.94 6.20
C TRP A 123 -3.22 10.34 5.71
N ARG A 124 -2.40 10.41 4.68
CA ARG A 124 -1.93 11.70 4.12
C ARG A 124 -1.34 11.56 2.73
N ASP A 125 -1.15 12.68 2.09
CA ASP A 125 -0.28 12.81 0.94
C ASP A 125 1.17 12.91 1.39
N PHE A 126 2.04 12.16 0.75
CA PHE A 126 3.43 12.00 1.13
C PHE A 126 4.36 12.37 -0.04
N PRO A 127 5.14 13.48 0.07
CA PRO A 127 6.17 13.83 -0.89
C PRO A 127 7.42 12.99 -0.60
N ALA A 128 7.60 11.88 -1.31
CA ALA A 128 8.75 11.01 -1.10
C ALA A 128 9.96 11.49 -1.91
N SER A 129 11.12 11.56 -1.28
CA SER A 129 12.40 11.50 -1.99
C SER A 129 12.65 10.06 -2.46
N GLY A 130 13.37 9.87 -3.57
CA GLY A 130 13.70 8.55 -4.08
C GLY A 130 14.47 7.70 -3.07
N GLY A 131 14.25 6.39 -3.12
CA GLY A 131 14.91 5.43 -2.24
C GLY A 131 13.97 4.67 -1.34
N THR A 132 14.53 3.88 -0.43
CA THR A 132 13.76 3.04 0.49
C THR A 132 13.41 3.80 1.76
N TRP A 133 12.14 4.03 1.95
CA TRP A 133 11.56 4.55 3.18
C TRP A 133 11.10 3.41 4.07
N ARG A 134 11.24 3.60 5.39
CA ARG A 134 10.81 2.61 6.36
C ARG A 134 9.78 3.20 7.30
N PHE A 135 8.64 2.52 7.40
CA PHE A 135 7.57 2.84 8.33
C PHE A 135 7.54 1.77 9.41
N LEU A 136 7.84 2.16 10.65
CA LEU A 136 7.82 1.30 11.83
C LEU A 136 6.62 1.70 12.68
N ILE A 137 5.63 0.82 12.74
CA ILE A 137 4.33 1.13 13.35
C ILE A 137 4.08 0.19 14.52
N GLN A 138 3.63 0.74 15.62
CA GLN A 138 3.26 -0.02 16.81
C GLN A 138 2.10 0.63 17.55
N PRO A 139 1.31 -0.13 18.34
CA PRO A 139 0.32 0.47 19.23
C PRO A 139 0.95 1.53 20.13
N ALA A 140 0.28 2.65 20.29
CA ALA A 140 0.77 3.74 21.16
C ALA A 140 0.82 3.34 22.64
N ASN A 141 -0.05 2.40 23.00
CA ASN A 141 -0.03 1.73 24.31
C ASN A 141 0.20 0.23 24.08
N PRO A 142 1.27 -0.38 24.63
CA PRO A 142 1.52 -1.81 24.50
C PRO A 142 0.36 -2.71 24.96
N ALA A 143 -0.46 -2.25 25.90
CA ALA A 143 -1.65 -2.97 26.35
C ALA A 143 -2.70 -3.16 25.23
N LEU A 144 -2.65 -2.37 24.16
CA LEU A 144 -3.54 -2.50 23.00
C LEU A 144 -3.02 -3.52 21.96
N ALA A 145 -1.80 -4.03 22.12
CA ALA A 145 -1.24 -5.00 21.16
C ALA A 145 -2.12 -6.25 20.97
N PRO A 146 -2.79 -6.81 21.98
CA PRO A 146 -3.70 -7.94 21.79
C PRO A 146 -4.95 -7.60 20.96
N ALA A 147 -5.39 -6.33 20.97
CA ALA A 147 -6.53 -5.88 20.19
C ALA A 147 -6.21 -5.74 18.69
N LEU A 148 -4.94 -5.56 18.33
CA LEU A 148 -4.49 -5.39 16.95
C LEU A 148 -4.09 -6.73 16.35
N LEU A 149 -4.96 -7.32 15.52
CA LEU A 149 -4.75 -8.64 14.89
C LEU A 149 -3.89 -8.57 13.63
N GLY A 150 -3.79 -7.41 13.03
CA GLY A 150 -2.96 -7.16 11.86
C GLY A 150 -3.05 -5.72 11.38
N LEU A 151 -2.01 -5.30 10.67
CA LEU A 151 -1.89 -3.95 10.13
C LEU A 151 -1.49 -4.01 8.66
N GLY A 152 -2.17 -3.22 7.85
CA GLY A 152 -1.88 -3.02 6.44
C GLY A 152 -1.36 -1.61 6.18
N PHE A 153 -0.47 -1.51 5.23
CA PHE A 153 0.02 -0.26 4.68
C PHE A 153 -0.10 -0.29 3.17
N SER A 154 -0.68 0.73 2.59
CA SER A 154 -0.73 0.89 1.14
C SER A 154 -0.36 2.31 0.74
N TYR A 155 0.15 2.42 -0.48
CA TYR A 155 0.40 3.71 -1.11
C TYR A 155 -0.03 3.68 -2.56
N THR A 156 -0.48 4.82 -3.06
CA THR A 156 -0.87 5.01 -4.46
C THR A 156 -0.28 6.33 -4.95
N ARG A 157 0.39 6.28 -6.09
CA ARG A 157 0.90 7.49 -6.74
C ARG A 157 -0.28 8.35 -7.17
N LYS A 158 -0.28 9.62 -6.78
CA LYS A 158 -1.22 10.60 -7.31
C LYS A 158 -0.71 11.10 -8.65
N GLU A 159 -1.56 11.04 -9.66
CA GLU A 159 -1.28 11.74 -10.91
C GLU A 159 -1.23 13.25 -10.63
N THR A 160 -0.13 13.89 -10.97
CA THR A 160 -0.06 15.35 -10.95
C THR A 160 -1.00 15.83 -12.03
N ARG A 161 -2.16 16.37 -11.64
CA ARG A 161 -3.08 17.00 -12.59
C ARG A 161 -2.31 18.14 -13.22
N ASN A 162 -1.82 17.95 -14.44
CA ASN A 162 -1.34 19.04 -15.25
C ASN A 162 -2.56 19.90 -15.60
N ASP A 163 -2.87 20.86 -14.73
CA ASP A 163 -3.76 21.95 -15.10
C ASP A 163 -2.99 22.77 -16.16
N GLY A 164 -3.16 22.31 -17.41
CA GLY A 164 -2.62 22.99 -18.57
C GLY A 164 -3.07 24.45 -18.53
N LYS A 165 -2.10 25.32 -18.27
CA LYS A 165 -2.27 26.73 -18.57
C LYS A 165 -2.65 26.84 -20.04
N ARG A 166 -3.91 27.17 -20.32
CA ARG A 166 -4.31 27.78 -21.56
C ARG A 166 -4.03 29.28 -21.50
#